data_aa79f01097280132bc25991a29b102fb
#
_entry.id   aa79f01097280132bc25991a29b102fb
#
_cell.length_a   1.000
_cell.length_b   1.000
_cell.length_c   1.000
_cell.angle_alpha   90.00
_cell.angle_beta   90.00
_cell.angle_gamma   90.00
#
_symmetry.space_group_name_H-M   'P 1'
#
loop_
_entity.id
_entity.type
_entity.pdbx_description
1 polymer ?
#
loop_
_entity_poly.entity_id
_entity_poly.type
_entity_poly.pdbx_seq_one_letter_code
_entity_poly.pdbx_strand_id
1 'polypeptide(L)'
;MTTIAPDARLASAPRTYPPRAAVVSWIFFDWAAQPYFTLITTFVFAPYFATSVAPDPATGQSLWGFAMAAAGMAIALLSPVLGAIADAAGRRKPWIAAFGGVLVVASCALWIGKPGDLSIIPPLLIAVALASVGAEFATVFNNAMMPTLVPPERVGRLSGTGWATGYIGGIVSLIIVLGFLAANPETGRTLLGFTPLFGLDPATHEGDRAAGPLTGLWFIVFVTPMFLFTPDYPAKRPVREALHEGLAGLKRSLKDLPQQKSLAAFLLANMIYTDGLVSLFAFGGIYAAGTFGWHTIQIGTFGIILAIAGTFGAWLGGKLDDSLGPKRVIAGSMLILLLSVAAILLVDQDSVLFVKVAPPVPGGPLFGAAAERAYIVLGCLIGAAGGPLQAASRTLLIRLAPKDRIAQYFGLFALTGKVTSFIGPLLIGVITAATASQKAGMAVLVVFFVTGFALLTRVRG
;
A
#
# COMPACT_ATOMS: atom_id res chain seq x y z
N MET A 1 -34.59 56.39 6.66
CA MET A 1 -33.45 55.61 6.22
C MET A 1 -33.06 54.69 7.36
N THR A 2 -33.62 53.47 7.38
CA THR A 2 -33.37 52.47 8.44
C THR A 2 -32.37 51.48 7.87
N THR A 3 -31.13 51.54 8.33
CA THR A 3 -30.06 50.61 7.99
C THR A 3 -30.36 49.25 8.64
N ILE A 4 -30.71 48.25 7.84
CA ILE A 4 -30.82 46.86 8.25
C ILE A 4 -29.39 46.33 8.42
N ALA A 5 -28.99 46.12 9.66
CA ALA A 5 -27.74 45.41 9.97
C ALA A 5 -27.82 43.95 9.44
N PRO A 6 -26.76 43.42 8.83
CA PRO A 6 -26.77 42.02 8.38
C PRO A 6 -26.84 41.10 9.59
N ASP A 7 -27.77 40.19 9.53
CA ASP A 7 -28.12 39.20 10.55
C ASP A 7 -26.92 38.30 10.90
N ALA A 8 -26.21 38.64 11.99
CA ALA A 8 -25.08 37.89 12.53
C ALA A 8 -25.51 36.60 13.25
N ARG A 9 -26.66 36.01 12.91
CA ARG A 9 -27.28 34.87 13.61
C ARG A 9 -27.25 33.54 12.84
N LEU A 10 -26.35 33.37 11.91
CA LEU A 10 -26.03 32.04 11.39
C LEU A 10 -24.72 31.53 11.98
N ALA A 11 -24.53 31.70 13.29
CA ALA A 11 -23.56 30.89 14.02
C ALA A 11 -24.03 29.42 13.91
N SER A 12 -23.37 28.65 13.10
CA SER A 12 -23.62 27.21 12.94
C SER A 12 -23.68 26.57 14.33
N ALA A 13 -24.77 25.87 14.63
CA ALA A 13 -24.92 25.12 15.86
C ALA A 13 -23.64 24.25 16.08
N PRO A 14 -23.12 24.17 17.32
CA PRO A 14 -21.90 23.42 17.59
C PRO A 14 -22.07 22.00 17.06
N ARG A 15 -21.19 21.57 16.15
CA ARG A 15 -21.22 20.20 15.62
C ARG A 15 -20.95 19.25 16.78
N THR A 16 -21.93 18.46 17.15
CA THR A 16 -21.73 17.37 18.13
C THR A 16 -21.01 16.24 17.44
N TYR A 17 -19.80 15.95 17.89
CA TYR A 17 -19.04 14.81 17.40
C TYR A 17 -19.43 13.52 18.17
N PRO A 18 -19.32 12.33 17.54
CA PRO A 18 -19.69 11.09 18.16
C PRO A 18 -18.76 10.74 19.35
N PRO A 19 -19.19 9.81 20.25
CA PRO A 19 -18.40 9.40 21.40
C PRO A 19 -17.09 8.73 20.98
N ARG A 20 -16.11 8.69 21.90
CA ARG A 20 -14.80 8.08 21.68
C ARG A 20 -14.86 6.65 21.15
N ALA A 21 -15.82 5.85 21.64
CA ALA A 21 -16.03 4.47 21.17
C ALA A 21 -16.27 4.39 19.66
N ALA A 22 -17.04 5.31 19.10
CA ALA A 22 -17.28 5.38 17.65
C ALA A 22 -16.00 5.69 16.85
N VAL A 23 -15.15 6.59 17.39
CA VAL A 23 -13.87 6.96 16.78
C VAL A 23 -12.88 5.78 16.83
N VAL A 24 -12.77 5.13 17.99
CA VAL A 24 -11.92 3.95 18.16
C VAL A 24 -12.36 2.82 17.24
N SER A 25 -13.68 2.57 17.15
CA SER A 25 -14.22 1.54 16.26
C SER A 25 -13.93 1.81 14.78
N TRP A 26 -13.92 3.09 14.37
CA TRP A 26 -13.51 3.49 13.02
C TRP A 26 -12.02 3.20 12.76
N ILE A 27 -11.14 3.44 13.73
CA ILE A 27 -9.70 3.15 13.65
C ILE A 27 -9.44 1.66 13.39
N PHE A 28 -10.27 0.76 13.94
CA PHE A 28 -10.15 -0.68 13.72
C PHE A 28 -10.40 -1.12 12.28
N PHE A 29 -10.92 -0.27 11.41
CA PHE A 29 -11.00 -0.57 9.98
C PHE A 29 -9.60 -0.76 9.37
N ASP A 30 -8.62 0.09 9.70
CA ASP A 30 -7.26 -0.04 9.17
C ASP A 30 -6.58 -1.32 9.69
N TRP A 31 -6.81 -1.68 10.98
CA TRP A 31 -6.41 -2.97 11.53
C TRP A 31 -7.03 -4.15 10.78
N ALA A 32 -8.31 -4.04 10.41
CA ALA A 32 -9.03 -5.09 9.69
C ALA A 32 -8.54 -5.27 8.25
N ALA A 33 -8.25 -4.18 7.55
CA ALA A 33 -7.88 -4.20 6.14
C ALA A 33 -6.39 -4.53 5.91
N GLN A 34 -5.52 -4.28 6.88
CA GLN A 34 -4.07 -4.37 6.70
C GLN A 34 -3.55 -5.76 6.34
N PRO A 35 -4.10 -6.90 6.84
CA PRO A 35 -3.63 -8.22 6.41
C PRO A 35 -3.70 -8.44 4.90
N TYR A 36 -4.65 -7.83 4.20
CA TYR A 36 -4.68 -7.89 2.75
C TYR A 36 -3.37 -7.35 2.14
N PHE A 37 -2.95 -6.17 2.57
CA PHE A 37 -1.72 -5.54 2.06
C PHE A 37 -0.47 -6.27 2.55
N THR A 38 -0.46 -6.75 3.80
CA THR A 38 0.72 -7.39 4.39
C THR A 38 0.86 -8.84 3.94
N LEU A 39 -0.20 -9.66 4.08
CA LEU A 39 -0.12 -11.09 3.81
C LEU A 39 -0.29 -11.40 2.31
N ILE A 40 -1.27 -10.76 1.65
CA ILE A 40 -1.61 -11.15 0.28
C ILE A 40 -0.70 -10.47 -0.74
N THR A 41 -0.57 -9.13 -0.68
CA THR A 41 0.12 -8.41 -1.75
C THR A 41 1.62 -8.29 -1.57
N THR A 42 2.16 -8.56 -0.35
CA THR A 42 3.56 -8.25 -0.08
C THR A 42 4.38 -9.46 0.39
N PHE A 43 4.03 -10.11 1.50
CA PHE A 43 5.00 -10.98 2.19
C PHE A 43 4.68 -12.47 2.18
N VAL A 44 3.45 -12.90 1.90
CA VAL A 44 3.07 -14.33 1.95
C VAL A 44 2.58 -14.80 0.59
N PHE A 45 1.37 -14.39 0.20
CA PHE A 45 0.71 -14.98 -0.96
C PHE A 45 1.34 -14.58 -2.30
N ALA A 46 1.74 -13.33 -2.50
CA ALA A 46 2.36 -12.87 -3.73
C ALA A 46 3.69 -13.59 -4.03
N PRO A 47 4.64 -13.71 -3.09
CA PRO A 47 5.84 -14.52 -3.28
C PRO A 47 5.53 -16.00 -3.48
N TYR A 48 4.61 -16.57 -2.70
CA TYR A 48 4.17 -17.96 -2.85
C TYR A 48 3.60 -18.21 -4.26
N PHE A 49 2.72 -17.35 -4.75
CA PHE A 49 2.19 -17.46 -6.11
C PHE A 49 3.31 -17.47 -7.13
N ALA A 50 4.28 -16.58 -7.02
CA ALA A 50 5.33 -16.44 -8.01
C ALA A 50 6.31 -17.63 -8.05
N THR A 51 6.55 -18.29 -6.92
CA THR A 51 7.57 -19.35 -6.83
C THR A 51 7.01 -20.76 -6.77
N SER A 52 5.76 -20.94 -6.35
CA SER A 52 5.17 -22.27 -6.10
C SER A 52 3.93 -22.57 -6.93
N VAL A 53 3.19 -21.55 -7.37
CA VAL A 53 1.99 -21.74 -8.20
C VAL A 53 2.29 -21.50 -9.69
N ALA A 54 3.02 -20.44 -10.00
CA ALA A 54 3.44 -20.14 -11.38
C ALA A 54 4.52 -21.12 -11.87
N PRO A 55 4.67 -21.30 -13.19
CA PRO A 55 5.65 -22.23 -13.77
C PRO A 55 7.10 -21.92 -13.38
N ASP A 56 7.41 -20.64 -13.24
CA ASP A 56 8.72 -20.12 -12.83
C ASP A 56 8.57 -18.72 -12.23
N PRO A 57 9.56 -18.24 -11.46
CA PRO A 57 9.47 -16.95 -10.78
C PRO A 57 9.31 -15.73 -11.71
N ALA A 58 9.87 -15.76 -12.92
CA ALA A 58 9.75 -14.65 -13.88
C ALA A 58 8.33 -14.58 -14.45
N THR A 59 7.79 -15.74 -14.86
CA THR A 59 6.37 -15.84 -15.28
C THR A 59 5.44 -15.42 -14.14
N GLY A 60 5.69 -15.88 -12.92
CA GLY A 60 4.91 -15.51 -11.74
C GLY A 60 4.94 -14.00 -11.47
N GLN A 61 6.10 -13.36 -11.51
CA GLN A 61 6.23 -11.91 -11.36
C GLN A 61 5.46 -11.16 -12.46
N SER A 62 5.56 -11.62 -13.70
CA SER A 62 4.86 -11.01 -14.84
C SER A 62 3.34 -11.10 -14.69
N LEU A 63 2.80 -12.28 -14.40
CA LEU A 63 1.38 -12.53 -14.22
C LEU A 63 0.81 -11.72 -13.04
N TRP A 64 1.54 -11.68 -11.92
CA TRP A 64 1.19 -10.83 -10.78
C TRP A 64 1.13 -9.36 -11.16
N GLY A 65 2.14 -8.88 -11.93
CA GLY A 65 2.18 -7.52 -12.45
C GLY A 65 0.95 -7.18 -13.30
N PHE A 66 0.53 -8.07 -14.17
CA PHE A 66 -0.68 -7.87 -14.98
C PHE A 66 -1.96 -7.85 -14.14
N ALA A 67 -2.08 -8.71 -13.13
CA ALA A 67 -3.24 -8.69 -12.23
C ALA A 67 -3.32 -7.40 -11.42
N MET A 68 -2.19 -6.95 -10.87
CA MET A 68 -2.11 -5.70 -10.13
C MET A 68 -2.32 -4.48 -11.04
N ALA A 69 -1.84 -4.52 -12.29
CA ALA A 69 -2.11 -3.49 -13.28
C ALA A 69 -3.60 -3.42 -13.64
N ALA A 70 -4.25 -4.56 -13.84
CA ALA A 70 -5.70 -4.61 -14.10
C ALA A 70 -6.50 -4.04 -12.92
N ALA A 71 -6.15 -4.42 -11.69
CA ALA A 71 -6.75 -3.86 -10.47
C ALA A 71 -6.54 -2.33 -10.39
N GLY A 72 -5.30 -1.88 -10.57
CA GLY A 72 -4.93 -0.46 -10.55
C GLY A 72 -5.64 0.34 -11.65
N MET A 73 -5.79 -0.21 -12.84
CA MET A 73 -6.57 0.40 -13.93
C MET A 73 -8.05 0.54 -13.55
N ALA A 74 -8.66 -0.51 -13.01
CA ALA A 74 -10.04 -0.47 -12.54
C ALA A 74 -10.22 0.59 -11.43
N ILE A 75 -9.29 0.65 -10.48
CA ILE A 75 -9.27 1.65 -9.40
C ILE A 75 -9.14 3.05 -10.00
N ALA A 76 -8.21 3.29 -10.92
CA ALA A 76 -8.00 4.58 -11.56
C ALA A 76 -9.25 5.09 -12.29
N LEU A 77 -9.93 4.21 -13.04
CA LEU A 77 -11.14 4.54 -13.79
C LEU A 77 -12.35 4.80 -12.89
N LEU A 78 -12.50 4.04 -11.81
CA LEU A 78 -13.66 4.11 -10.91
C LEU A 78 -13.49 5.16 -9.80
N SER A 79 -12.24 5.52 -9.42
CA SER A 79 -11.97 6.44 -8.31
C SER A 79 -12.65 7.80 -8.42
N PRO A 80 -12.70 8.50 -9.57
CA PRO A 80 -13.37 9.79 -9.66
C PRO A 80 -14.88 9.68 -9.38
N VAL A 81 -15.51 8.60 -9.85
CA VAL A 81 -16.95 8.37 -9.66
C VAL A 81 -17.24 7.91 -8.23
N LEU A 82 -16.55 6.88 -7.75
CA LEU A 82 -16.76 6.33 -6.41
C LEU A 82 -16.30 7.29 -5.32
N GLY A 83 -15.25 8.08 -5.55
CA GLY A 83 -14.84 9.16 -4.65
C GLY A 83 -15.92 10.22 -4.51
N ALA A 84 -16.49 10.69 -5.62
CA ALA A 84 -17.60 11.64 -5.59
C ALA A 84 -18.86 11.05 -4.91
N ILE A 85 -19.14 9.76 -5.12
CA ILE A 85 -20.20 9.07 -4.41
C ILE A 85 -19.90 9.01 -2.92
N ALA A 86 -18.66 8.69 -2.51
CA ALA A 86 -18.27 8.65 -1.10
C ALA A 86 -18.44 10.00 -0.39
N ASP A 87 -18.17 11.10 -1.08
CA ASP A 87 -18.34 12.45 -0.56
C ASP A 87 -19.81 12.87 -0.45
N ALA A 88 -20.64 12.45 -1.41
CA ALA A 88 -22.06 12.77 -1.49
C ALA A 88 -22.93 11.78 -0.74
N ALA A 89 -22.56 10.50 -0.75
CA ALA A 89 -23.34 9.43 -0.14
C ALA A 89 -23.47 9.67 1.36
N GLY A 90 -24.70 9.78 1.83
CA GLY A 90 -24.93 9.93 3.24
C GLY A 90 -24.52 8.68 4.01
N ARG A 91 -25.00 7.53 3.54
CA ARG A 91 -24.69 6.24 4.16
C ARG A 91 -23.49 5.60 3.47
N ARG A 92 -22.34 5.55 4.17
CA ARG A 92 -21.09 4.98 3.66
C ARG A 92 -20.92 3.51 4.00
N LYS A 93 -21.51 3.06 5.12
CA LYS A 93 -21.44 1.66 5.56
C LYS A 93 -21.93 0.63 4.54
N PRO A 94 -23.03 0.83 3.79
CA PRO A 94 -23.42 -0.12 2.74
C PRO A 94 -22.35 -0.32 1.66
N TRP A 95 -21.64 0.74 1.28
CA TRP A 95 -20.53 0.66 0.32
C TRP A 95 -19.33 -0.08 0.89
N ILE A 96 -18.99 0.22 2.17
CA ILE A 96 -17.92 -0.51 2.90
C ILE A 96 -18.27 -1.99 3.00
N ALA A 97 -19.55 -2.33 3.28
CA ALA A 97 -19.99 -3.72 3.33
C ALA A 97 -19.90 -4.41 1.95
N ALA A 98 -20.31 -3.73 0.88
CA ALA A 98 -20.25 -4.29 -0.47
C ALA A 98 -18.81 -4.55 -0.92
N PHE A 99 -17.93 -3.55 -0.84
CA PHE A 99 -16.52 -3.69 -1.24
C PHE A 99 -15.74 -4.58 -0.26
N GLY A 100 -16.01 -4.49 1.04
CA GLY A 100 -15.48 -5.41 2.05
C GLY A 100 -15.92 -6.85 1.82
N GLY A 101 -17.16 -7.07 1.39
CA GLY A 101 -17.66 -8.38 0.96
C GLY A 101 -16.89 -8.94 -0.24
N VAL A 102 -16.61 -8.09 -1.25
CA VAL A 102 -15.74 -8.47 -2.38
C VAL A 102 -14.34 -8.85 -1.89
N LEU A 103 -13.72 -8.04 -1.01
CA LEU A 103 -12.43 -8.34 -0.42
C LEU A 103 -12.45 -9.70 0.29
N VAL A 104 -13.44 -9.97 1.11
CA VAL A 104 -13.55 -11.22 1.89
C VAL A 104 -13.69 -12.43 0.98
N VAL A 105 -14.66 -12.40 0.05
CA VAL A 105 -14.91 -13.53 -0.85
C VAL A 105 -13.71 -13.80 -1.73
N ALA A 106 -13.13 -12.75 -2.31
CA ALA A 106 -11.97 -12.88 -3.18
C ALA A 106 -10.72 -13.36 -2.41
N SER A 107 -10.49 -12.88 -1.19
CA SER A 107 -9.39 -13.36 -0.33
C SER A 107 -9.59 -14.83 0.04
N CYS A 108 -10.78 -15.25 0.42
CA CYS A 108 -11.07 -16.66 0.72
C CYS A 108 -10.86 -17.56 -0.53
N ALA A 109 -11.18 -17.06 -1.74
CA ALA A 109 -10.97 -17.80 -2.98
C ALA A 109 -9.48 -18.10 -3.25
N LEU A 110 -8.54 -17.37 -2.64
CA LEU A 110 -7.10 -17.63 -2.79
C LEU A 110 -6.69 -18.99 -2.22
N TRP A 111 -7.52 -19.63 -1.38
CA TRP A 111 -7.30 -20.99 -0.90
C TRP A 111 -7.16 -22.04 -2.01
N ILE A 112 -7.75 -21.79 -3.18
CA ILE A 112 -7.64 -22.73 -4.32
C ILE A 112 -6.23 -22.82 -4.91
N GLY A 113 -5.35 -21.88 -4.60
CA GLY A 113 -3.99 -21.75 -5.14
C GLY A 113 -3.08 -22.92 -4.76
N LYS A 114 -3.24 -24.08 -5.36
CA LYS A 114 -2.39 -25.27 -5.13
C LYS A 114 -1.11 -25.21 -5.96
N PRO A 115 0.04 -25.65 -5.42
CA PRO A 115 1.27 -25.76 -6.19
C PRO A 115 1.09 -26.68 -7.39
N GLY A 116 1.66 -26.30 -8.54
CA GLY A 116 1.72 -27.12 -9.74
C GLY A 116 0.42 -27.24 -10.56
N ASP A 117 -0.69 -26.66 -10.11
CA ASP A 117 -1.94 -26.61 -10.87
C ASP A 117 -2.03 -25.30 -11.66
N LEU A 118 -1.59 -25.33 -12.91
CA LEU A 118 -1.60 -24.15 -13.78
C LEU A 118 -3.02 -23.70 -14.19
N SER A 119 -4.01 -24.57 -14.09
CA SER A 119 -5.39 -24.27 -14.51
C SER A 119 -6.07 -23.24 -13.57
N ILE A 120 -5.59 -23.15 -12.34
CA ILE A 120 -6.13 -22.21 -11.34
C ILE A 120 -5.55 -20.81 -11.44
N ILE A 121 -4.49 -20.58 -12.23
CA ILE A 121 -3.83 -19.28 -12.34
C ILE A 121 -4.82 -18.17 -12.75
N PRO A 122 -5.61 -18.28 -13.82
CA PRO A 122 -6.54 -17.22 -14.21
C PRO A 122 -7.56 -16.87 -13.12
N PRO A 123 -8.31 -17.82 -12.52
CA PRO A 123 -9.25 -17.47 -11.46
C PRO A 123 -8.55 -16.89 -10.20
N LEU A 124 -7.33 -17.31 -9.92
CA LEU A 124 -6.55 -16.79 -8.80
C LEU A 124 -6.16 -15.32 -9.01
N LEU A 125 -5.68 -14.96 -10.20
CA LEU A 125 -5.33 -13.59 -10.56
C LEU A 125 -6.56 -12.67 -10.59
N ILE A 126 -7.71 -13.18 -11.05
CA ILE A 126 -8.99 -12.47 -10.96
C ILE A 126 -9.37 -12.22 -9.50
N ALA A 127 -9.22 -13.23 -8.62
CA ALA A 127 -9.50 -13.06 -7.20
C ALA A 127 -8.58 -12.02 -6.55
N VAL A 128 -7.28 -12.02 -6.86
CA VAL A 128 -6.33 -11.00 -6.40
C VAL A 128 -6.74 -9.60 -6.86
N ALA A 129 -7.08 -9.45 -8.14
CA ALA A 129 -7.51 -8.16 -8.69
C ALA A 129 -8.80 -7.65 -8.03
N LEU A 130 -9.80 -8.53 -7.84
CA LEU A 130 -11.06 -8.19 -7.17
C LEU A 130 -10.83 -7.83 -5.69
N ALA A 131 -9.99 -8.58 -4.98
CA ALA A 131 -9.64 -8.27 -3.59
C ALA A 131 -8.97 -6.90 -3.48
N SER A 132 -8.07 -6.54 -4.42
CA SER A 132 -7.43 -5.22 -4.49
C SER A 132 -8.45 -4.10 -4.65
N VAL A 133 -9.38 -4.25 -5.60
CA VAL A 133 -10.46 -3.29 -5.84
C VAL A 133 -11.36 -3.17 -4.61
N GLY A 134 -11.70 -4.30 -3.98
CA GLY A 134 -12.50 -4.36 -2.76
C GLY A 134 -11.83 -3.62 -1.59
N ALA A 135 -10.56 -3.91 -1.32
CA ALA A 135 -9.79 -3.27 -0.25
C ALA A 135 -9.68 -1.76 -0.47
N GLU A 136 -9.36 -1.33 -1.69
CA GLU A 136 -9.18 0.08 -2.02
C GLU A 136 -10.47 0.87 -1.85
N PHE A 137 -11.59 0.43 -2.41
CA PHE A 137 -12.83 1.19 -2.31
C PHE A 137 -13.48 1.10 -0.94
N ALA A 138 -13.37 -0.02 -0.21
CA ALA A 138 -13.75 -0.05 1.20
C ALA A 138 -13.01 1.03 2.01
N THR A 139 -11.70 1.18 1.75
CA THR A 139 -10.85 2.22 2.38
C THR A 139 -11.27 3.63 1.97
N VAL A 140 -11.59 3.88 0.69
CA VAL A 140 -12.09 5.19 0.22
C VAL A 140 -13.34 5.62 0.97
N PHE A 141 -14.35 4.72 1.08
CA PHE A 141 -15.59 5.03 1.80
C PHE A 141 -15.38 5.17 3.30
N ASN A 142 -14.49 4.38 3.90
CA ASN A 142 -14.12 4.53 5.30
C ASN A 142 -13.46 5.89 5.58
N ASN A 143 -12.50 6.29 4.74
CA ASN A 143 -11.81 7.57 4.87
C ASN A 143 -12.76 8.78 4.71
N ALA A 144 -13.78 8.66 3.87
CA ALA A 144 -14.80 9.71 3.72
C ALA A 144 -15.63 9.94 5.00
N MET A 145 -15.57 9.04 6.00
CA MET A 145 -16.23 9.24 7.31
C MET A 145 -15.45 10.18 8.23
N MET A 146 -14.12 10.31 8.08
CA MET A 146 -13.25 11.05 9.01
C MET A 146 -13.74 12.47 9.37
N PRO A 147 -14.18 13.31 8.40
CA PRO A 147 -14.62 14.69 8.72
C PRO A 147 -15.89 14.77 9.59
N THR A 148 -16.60 13.65 9.75
CA THR A 148 -17.80 13.57 10.59
C THR A 148 -17.52 13.04 11.99
N LEU A 149 -16.33 12.49 12.22
CA LEU A 149 -15.95 11.82 13.47
C LEU A 149 -15.20 12.73 14.43
N VAL A 150 -14.41 13.67 13.91
CA VAL A 150 -13.56 14.56 14.71
C VAL A 150 -13.55 15.97 14.10
N PRO A 151 -13.20 17.00 14.90
CA PRO A 151 -12.96 18.35 14.40
C PRO A 151 -11.83 18.38 13.35
N PRO A 152 -11.85 19.36 12.42
CA PRO A 152 -10.85 19.46 11.34
C PRO A 152 -9.41 19.43 11.84
N GLU A 153 -9.13 20.03 13.02
CA GLU A 153 -7.79 20.11 13.63
C GLU A 153 -7.28 18.72 14.11
N ARG A 154 -8.19 17.75 14.26
CA ARG A 154 -7.87 16.38 14.73
C ARG A 154 -7.91 15.33 13.64
N VAL A 155 -8.31 15.67 12.41
CA VAL A 155 -8.42 14.72 11.29
C VAL A 155 -7.06 14.09 10.97
N GLY A 156 -5.98 14.88 10.95
CA GLY A 156 -4.63 14.37 10.72
C GLY A 156 -4.19 13.37 11.81
N ARG A 157 -4.48 13.68 13.08
CA ARG A 157 -4.19 12.77 14.20
C ARG A 157 -5.02 11.47 14.10
N LEU A 158 -6.29 11.57 13.74
CA LEU A 158 -7.16 10.40 13.55
C LEU A 158 -6.62 9.50 12.43
N SER A 159 -6.30 10.08 11.27
CA SER A 159 -5.72 9.37 10.14
C SER A 159 -4.40 8.68 10.51
N GLY A 160 -3.48 9.41 11.15
CA GLY A 160 -2.19 8.84 11.60
C GLY A 160 -2.36 7.70 12.60
N THR A 161 -3.34 7.80 13.52
CA THR A 161 -3.64 6.72 14.47
C THR A 161 -4.20 5.49 13.75
N GLY A 162 -5.10 5.68 12.76
CA GLY A 162 -5.63 4.60 11.93
C GLY A 162 -4.50 3.84 11.23
N TRP A 163 -3.62 4.55 10.54
CA TRP A 163 -2.44 3.98 9.88
C TRP A 163 -1.53 3.19 10.82
N ALA A 164 -1.19 3.76 11.98
CA ALA A 164 -0.36 3.09 12.98
C ALA A 164 -1.01 1.80 13.48
N THR A 165 -2.33 1.85 13.75
CA THR A 165 -3.11 0.68 14.16
C THR A 165 -3.13 -0.39 13.05
N GLY A 166 -3.27 0.02 11.79
CA GLY A 166 -3.18 -0.86 10.64
C GLY A 166 -1.82 -1.58 10.57
N TYR A 167 -0.72 -0.85 10.66
CA TYR A 167 0.62 -1.47 10.65
C TYR A 167 0.79 -2.52 11.74
N ILE A 168 0.30 -2.25 12.96
CA ILE A 168 0.34 -3.23 14.06
C ILE A 168 -0.50 -4.45 13.70
N GLY A 169 -1.70 -4.27 13.12
CA GLY A 169 -2.56 -5.36 12.65
C GLY A 169 -1.86 -6.22 11.59
N GLY A 170 -1.14 -5.60 10.66
CA GLY A 170 -0.33 -6.29 9.66
C GLY A 170 0.80 -7.12 10.28
N ILE A 171 1.56 -6.55 11.22
CA ILE A 171 2.62 -7.26 11.92
C ILE A 171 2.05 -8.44 12.73
N VAL A 172 0.97 -8.24 13.48
CA VAL A 172 0.34 -9.31 14.27
C VAL A 172 -0.16 -10.44 13.36
N SER A 173 -0.84 -10.11 12.26
CA SER A 173 -1.30 -11.12 11.31
C SER A 173 -0.14 -11.88 10.66
N LEU A 174 0.96 -11.20 10.35
CA LEU A 174 2.16 -11.84 9.81
C LEU A 174 2.82 -12.78 10.83
N ILE A 175 2.93 -12.36 12.09
CA ILE A 175 3.43 -13.22 13.17
C ILE A 175 2.55 -14.46 13.34
N ILE A 176 1.22 -14.31 13.25
CA ILE A 176 0.31 -15.46 13.33
C ILE A 176 0.56 -16.44 12.17
N VAL A 177 0.67 -15.94 10.94
CA VAL A 177 0.95 -16.82 9.79
C VAL A 177 2.30 -17.51 9.94
N LEU A 178 3.36 -16.76 10.20
CA LEU A 178 4.71 -17.32 10.30
C LEU A 178 4.92 -18.20 11.51
N GLY A 179 4.32 -17.82 12.64
CA GLY A 179 4.48 -18.53 13.90
C GLY A 179 3.67 -19.82 14.00
N PHE A 180 2.51 -19.88 13.33
CA PHE A 180 1.54 -20.94 13.62
C PHE A 180 0.96 -21.63 12.37
N LEU A 181 0.99 -21.02 11.18
CA LEU A 181 0.34 -21.58 9.98
C LEU A 181 1.33 -22.00 8.90
N ALA A 182 2.19 -21.08 8.45
CA ALA A 182 3.16 -21.35 7.41
C ALA A 182 4.38 -22.08 7.99
N ALA A 183 4.73 -23.21 7.38
CA ALA A 183 5.89 -24.00 7.78
C ALA A 183 6.92 -24.05 6.66
N ASN A 184 8.18 -24.22 7.04
CA ASN A 184 9.23 -24.52 6.09
C ASN A 184 8.96 -25.90 5.49
N PRO A 185 8.89 -26.06 4.16
CA PRO A 185 8.61 -27.35 3.51
C PRO A 185 9.64 -28.46 3.85
N GLU A 186 10.90 -28.09 4.12
CA GLU A 186 11.97 -29.06 4.42
C GLU A 186 11.87 -29.60 5.86
N THR A 187 11.53 -28.75 6.82
CA THR A 187 11.49 -29.12 8.24
C THR A 187 10.09 -29.46 8.76
N GLY A 188 9.04 -29.08 8.03
CA GLY A 188 7.65 -29.19 8.47
C GLY A 188 7.32 -28.33 9.69
N ARG A 189 8.19 -27.36 10.05
CA ARG A 189 8.05 -26.53 11.24
C ARG A 189 7.80 -25.06 10.90
N THR A 190 6.97 -24.42 11.71
CA THR A 190 6.74 -22.96 11.65
C THR A 190 7.95 -22.20 12.20
N LEU A 191 7.94 -20.85 12.07
CA LEU A 191 9.00 -19.99 12.60
C LEU A 191 9.24 -20.21 14.11
N LEU A 192 8.19 -20.50 14.89
CA LEU A 192 8.30 -20.78 16.32
C LEU A 192 8.60 -22.24 16.65
N GLY A 193 8.85 -23.08 15.64
CA GLY A 193 9.19 -24.49 15.81
C GLY A 193 8.00 -25.42 16.03
N PHE A 194 6.76 -24.93 15.93
CA PHE A 194 5.54 -25.74 16.05
C PHE A 194 5.24 -26.51 14.75
N THR A 195 4.45 -27.56 14.85
CA THR A 195 3.71 -28.08 13.70
C THR A 195 2.59 -27.11 13.34
N PRO A 196 2.28 -26.90 12.04
CA PRO A 196 1.20 -26.01 11.63
C PRO A 196 -0.11 -26.33 12.35
N LEU A 197 -0.82 -25.26 12.81
CA LEU A 197 -2.12 -25.42 13.41
C LEU A 197 -3.14 -25.98 12.39
N PHE A 198 -4.20 -26.57 12.88
CA PHE A 198 -5.29 -27.17 12.08
C PHE A 198 -4.84 -28.32 11.17
N GLY A 199 -3.63 -28.86 11.36
CA GLY A 199 -3.09 -29.93 10.52
C GLY A 199 -2.78 -29.50 9.09
N LEU A 200 -2.49 -28.20 8.88
CA LEU A 200 -2.13 -27.68 7.56
C LEU A 200 -0.86 -28.39 7.02
N ASP A 201 -0.94 -28.86 5.78
CA ASP A 201 0.13 -29.62 5.15
C ASP A 201 1.22 -28.68 4.58
N PRO A 202 2.47 -28.76 5.09
CA PRO A 202 3.59 -28.00 4.55
C PRO A 202 3.94 -28.34 3.10
N ALA A 203 3.76 -29.60 2.68
CA ALA A 203 4.13 -30.06 1.34
C ALA A 203 3.25 -29.44 0.25
N THR A 204 2.00 -29.12 0.57
CA THR A 204 1.05 -28.46 -0.32
C THR A 204 0.89 -26.97 -0.03
N HIS A 205 1.79 -26.40 0.78
CA HIS A 205 1.79 -24.99 1.13
C HIS A 205 0.45 -24.47 1.71
N GLU A 206 -0.24 -25.31 2.47
CA GLU A 206 -1.56 -24.92 3.03
C GLU A 206 -1.46 -23.74 3.98
N GLY A 207 -0.36 -23.57 4.70
CA GLY A 207 -0.12 -22.42 5.56
C GLY A 207 -0.04 -21.09 4.78
N ASP A 208 0.59 -21.10 3.60
CA ASP A 208 0.67 -19.92 2.72
C ASP A 208 -0.71 -19.59 2.14
N ARG A 209 -1.45 -20.62 1.72
CA ARG A 209 -2.81 -20.50 1.18
C ARG A 209 -3.81 -20.04 2.24
N ALA A 210 -3.62 -20.43 3.50
CA ALA A 210 -4.44 -20.02 4.63
C ALA A 210 -4.40 -18.50 4.88
N ALA A 211 -3.38 -17.79 4.39
CA ALA A 211 -3.33 -16.33 4.44
C ALA A 211 -4.57 -15.67 3.80
N GLY A 212 -5.14 -16.27 2.74
CA GLY A 212 -6.36 -15.79 2.09
C GLY A 212 -7.59 -15.84 3.02
N PRO A 213 -8.05 -17.02 3.45
CA PRO A 213 -9.14 -17.16 4.42
C PRO A 213 -8.91 -16.42 5.73
N LEU A 214 -7.67 -16.40 6.25
CA LEU A 214 -7.34 -15.63 7.44
C LEU A 214 -7.60 -14.13 7.23
N THR A 215 -7.19 -13.58 6.08
CA THR A 215 -7.44 -12.17 5.73
C THR A 215 -8.94 -11.87 5.69
N GLY A 216 -9.74 -12.75 5.07
CA GLY A 216 -11.19 -12.60 5.01
C GLY A 216 -11.85 -12.64 6.40
N LEU A 217 -11.53 -13.65 7.21
CA LEU A 217 -12.04 -13.78 8.57
C LEU A 217 -11.61 -12.60 9.47
N TRP A 218 -10.33 -12.21 9.37
CA TRP A 218 -9.78 -11.07 10.09
C TRP A 218 -10.54 -9.78 9.77
N PHE A 219 -10.78 -9.54 8.48
CA PHE A 219 -11.56 -8.37 8.07
C PHE A 219 -12.95 -8.37 8.68
N ILE A 220 -13.69 -9.48 8.58
CA ILE A 220 -15.05 -9.58 9.17
C ILE A 220 -15.03 -9.28 10.66
N VAL A 221 -14.15 -9.93 11.42
CA VAL A 221 -14.09 -9.80 12.87
C VAL A 221 -13.77 -8.36 13.28
N PHE A 222 -12.72 -7.80 12.73
CA PHE A 222 -12.20 -6.50 13.18
C PHE A 222 -12.86 -5.28 12.53
N VAL A 223 -13.60 -5.43 11.41
CA VAL A 223 -14.44 -4.36 10.87
C VAL A 223 -15.79 -4.25 11.58
N THR A 224 -16.26 -5.32 12.20
CA THR A 224 -17.55 -5.37 12.89
C THR A 224 -17.77 -4.25 13.90
N PRO A 225 -16.82 -3.89 14.79
CA PRO A 225 -16.99 -2.75 15.69
C PRO A 225 -17.32 -1.43 14.96
N MET A 226 -16.73 -1.19 13.79
CA MET A 226 -17.03 -0.01 12.99
C MET A 226 -18.49 0.00 12.53
N PHE A 227 -19.01 -1.16 12.10
CA PHE A 227 -20.41 -1.28 11.72
C PHE A 227 -21.39 -1.10 12.90
N LEU A 228 -21.01 -1.51 14.11
CA LEU A 228 -21.87 -1.43 15.29
C LEU A 228 -21.86 -0.04 15.93
N PHE A 229 -20.69 0.57 16.09
CA PHE A 229 -20.53 1.74 16.98
C PHE A 229 -20.24 3.05 16.24
N THR A 230 -19.71 3.03 15.01
CA THR A 230 -19.47 4.27 14.25
C THR A 230 -20.77 4.75 13.61
N PRO A 231 -21.18 6.00 13.78
CA PRO A 231 -22.42 6.50 13.18
C PRO A 231 -22.29 6.66 11.66
N ASP A 232 -23.38 6.47 10.96
CA ASP A 232 -23.49 6.66 9.52
C ASP A 232 -24.60 7.69 9.25
N TYR A 233 -24.22 8.83 8.71
CA TYR A 233 -25.13 9.97 8.58
C TYR A 233 -25.80 10.00 7.21
N PRO A 234 -27.09 10.46 7.13
CA PRO A 234 -27.78 10.59 5.85
C PRO A 234 -27.14 11.64 4.93
N ALA A 235 -27.36 11.50 3.64
CA ALA A 235 -26.82 12.39 2.62
C ALA A 235 -27.30 13.82 2.82
N LYS A 236 -26.38 14.76 2.61
CA LYS A 236 -26.70 16.20 2.59
C LYS A 236 -27.06 16.71 1.21
N ARG A 237 -26.67 15.98 0.16
CA ARG A 237 -26.87 16.39 -1.25
C ARG A 237 -27.13 15.18 -2.15
N PRO A 238 -27.81 15.33 -3.30
CA PRO A 238 -27.95 14.31 -4.32
C PRO A 238 -26.57 13.91 -4.89
N VAL A 239 -26.36 12.61 -5.10
CA VAL A 239 -25.10 12.06 -5.66
C VAL A 239 -24.73 12.73 -6.99
N ARG A 240 -25.73 13.03 -7.84
CA ARG A 240 -25.52 13.67 -9.14
C ARG A 240 -24.90 15.07 -9.03
N GLU A 241 -25.33 15.87 -8.05
CA GLU A 241 -24.79 17.22 -7.83
C GLU A 241 -23.35 17.16 -7.32
N ALA A 242 -23.05 16.28 -6.36
CA ALA A 242 -21.71 16.12 -5.82
C ALA A 242 -20.72 15.57 -6.86
N LEU A 243 -21.16 14.66 -7.72
CA LEU A 243 -20.36 14.17 -8.84
C LEU A 243 -20.03 15.32 -9.81
N HIS A 244 -21.02 16.13 -10.16
CA HIS A 244 -20.84 17.26 -11.07
C HIS A 244 -19.90 18.32 -10.46
N GLU A 245 -20.11 18.70 -9.19
CA GLU A 245 -19.26 19.66 -8.48
C GLU A 245 -17.83 19.13 -8.29
N GLY A 246 -17.67 17.86 -7.91
CA GLY A 246 -16.36 17.22 -7.74
C GLY A 246 -15.55 17.17 -9.05
N LEU A 247 -16.19 16.76 -10.15
CA LEU A 247 -15.56 16.74 -11.49
C LEU A 247 -15.28 18.17 -12.00
N ALA A 248 -16.18 19.13 -11.76
CA ALA A 248 -15.95 20.53 -12.11
C ALA A 248 -14.82 21.17 -11.29
N GLY A 249 -14.71 20.83 -10.00
CA GLY A 249 -13.61 21.22 -9.13
C GLY A 249 -12.26 20.66 -9.61
N LEU A 250 -12.21 19.36 -9.92
CA LEU A 250 -11.04 18.71 -10.46
C LEU A 250 -10.60 19.34 -11.79
N LYS A 251 -11.55 19.56 -12.71
CA LYS A 251 -11.26 20.19 -14.01
C LYS A 251 -10.68 21.60 -13.84
N ARG A 252 -11.20 22.39 -12.88
CA ARG A 252 -10.66 23.72 -12.55
C ARG A 252 -9.23 23.61 -12.01
N SER A 253 -8.97 22.71 -11.05
CA SER A 253 -7.62 22.50 -10.51
C SER A 253 -6.62 22.12 -11.59
N LEU A 254 -6.98 21.21 -12.49
CA LEU A 254 -6.15 20.79 -13.61
C LEU A 254 -5.88 21.93 -14.59
N LYS A 255 -6.89 22.80 -14.84
CA LYS A 255 -6.74 23.97 -15.72
C LYS A 255 -5.81 25.03 -15.14
N ASP A 256 -5.84 25.24 -13.81
CA ASP A 256 -5.01 26.21 -13.10
C ASP A 256 -3.58 25.70 -12.85
N LEU A 257 -3.36 24.39 -12.88
CA LEU A 257 -2.08 23.75 -12.56
C LEU A 257 -0.90 24.20 -13.42
N PRO A 258 -1.00 24.39 -14.76
CA PRO A 258 0.10 24.89 -15.59
C PRO A 258 0.64 26.26 -15.19
N GLN A 259 -0.19 27.10 -14.55
CA GLN A 259 0.23 28.40 -14.04
C GLN A 259 1.10 28.28 -12.77
N GLN A 260 1.01 27.18 -12.06
CA GLN A 260 1.72 26.88 -10.81
C GLN A 260 2.86 25.87 -11.07
N LYS A 261 3.88 26.30 -11.85
CA LYS A 261 4.94 25.43 -12.36
C LYS A 261 5.62 24.54 -11.30
N SER A 262 5.91 25.08 -10.11
CA SER A 262 6.52 24.31 -9.01
C SER A 262 5.58 23.24 -8.47
N LEU A 263 4.32 23.55 -8.28
CA LEU A 263 3.31 22.60 -7.79
C LEU A 263 3.03 21.52 -8.84
N ALA A 264 2.91 21.88 -10.12
CA ALA A 264 2.74 20.93 -11.21
C ALA A 264 3.94 19.95 -11.30
N ALA A 265 5.16 20.48 -11.25
CA ALA A 265 6.36 19.65 -11.25
C ALA A 265 6.43 18.72 -10.03
N PHE A 266 6.03 19.21 -8.86
CA PHE A 266 5.97 18.40 -7.64
C PHE A 266 4.92 17.29 -7.74
N LEU A 267 3.69 17.59 -8.17
CA LEU A 267 2.64 16.58 -8.31
C LEU A 267 3.01 15.50 -9.32
N LEU A 268 3.63 15.88 -10.44
CA LEU A 268 4.14 14.92 -11.42
C LEU A 268 5.29 14.08 -10.86
N ALA A 269 6.23 14.69 -10.13
CA ALA A 269 7.31 13.98 -9.46
C ALA A 269 6.74 12.98 -8.45
N ASN A 270 5.79 13.45 -7.60
CA ASN A 270 5.11 12.62 -6.60
C ASN A 270 4.39 11.42 -7.21
N MET A 271 3.68 11.62 -8.29
CA MET A 271 3.01 10.56 -9.04
C MET A 271 4.01 9.46 -9.42
N ILE A 272 5.12 9.83 -10.03
CA ILE A 272 6.11 8.88 -10.56
C ILE A 272 6.86 8.16 -9.44
N TYR A 273 7.42 8.88 -8.45
CA TYR A 273 8.18 8.19 -7.40
C TYR A 273 7.30 7.40 -6.44
N THR A 274 6.03 7.78 -6.26
CA THR A 274 5.07 7.01 -5.46
C THR A 274 4.73 5.69 -6.14
N ASP A 275 4.50 5.68 -7.46
CA ASP A 275 4.31 4.46 -8.23
C ASP A 275 5.53 3.54 -8.13
N GLY A 276 6.74 4.11 -8.21
CA GLY A 276 7.98 3.38 -7.97
C GLY A 276 8.07 2.78 -6.58
N LEU A 277 7.72 3.54 -5.53
CA LEU A 277 7.76 3.09 -4.14
C LEU A 277 6.74 1.97 -3.88
N VAL A 278 5.50 2.14 -4.32
CA VAL A 278 4.43 1.14 -4.16
C VAL A 278 4.80 -0.15 -4.88
N SER A 279 5.32 -0.04 -6.11
CA SER A 279 5.79 -1.21 -6.87
C SER A 279 7.00 -1.88 -6.20
N LEU A 280 7.93 -1.13 -5.63
CA LEU A 280 9.08 -1.69 -4.91
C LEU A 280 8.63 -2.53 -3.71
N PHE A 281 7.66 -2.08 -2.93
CA PHE A 281 7.10 -2.86 -1.83
C PHE A 281 6.31 -4.08 -2.31
N ALA A 282 5.53 -3.94 -3.38
CA ALA A 282 4.72 -5.03 -3.91
C ALA A 282 5.56 -6.16 -4.52
N PHE A 283 6.65 -5.83 -5.20
CA PHE A 283 7.47 -6.81 -5.94
C PHE A 283 8.75 -7.22 -5.20
N GLY A 284 9.17 -6.51 -4.15
CA GLY A 284 10.39 -6.83 -3.40
C GLY A 284 10.37 -8.24 -2.81
N GLY A 285 9.25 -8.68 -2.23
CA GLY A 285 9.09 -10.04 -1.72
C GLY A 285 9.13 -11.11 -2.84
N ILE A 286 8.46 -10.85 -3.97
CA ILE A 286 8.47 -11.73 -5.16
C ILE A 286 9.89 -11.88 -5.70
N TYR A 287 10.62 -10.76 -5.80
CA TYR A 287 11.99 -10.76 -6.29
C TYR A 287 12.94 -11.52 -5.36
N ALA A 288 12.82 -11.33 -4.03
CA ALA A 288 13.62 -12.05 -3.05
C ALA A 288 13.34 -13.55 -3.09
N ALA A 289 12.06 -13.96 -3.21
CA ALA A 289 11.68 -15.35 -3.34
C ALA A 289 12.31 -16.01 -4.58
N GLY A 290 12.23 -15.35 -5.73
CA GLY A 290 12.79 -15.87 -6.99
C GLY A 290 14.32 -15.85 -7.02
N THR A 291 14.95 -14.80 -6.44
CA THR A 291 16.42 -14.67 -6.47
C THR A 291 17.13 -15.57 -5.47
N PHE A 292 16.62 -15.67 -4.22
CA PHE A 292 17.28 -16.40 -3.15
C PHE A 292 16.62 -17.75 -2.82
N GLY A 293 15.48 -18.06 -3.44
CA GLY A 293 14.68 -19.22 -3.06
C GLY A 293 14.04 -19.07 -1.68
N TRP A 294 13.81 -17.84 -1.23
CA TRP A 294 13.21 -17.61 0.08
C TRP A 294 11.78 -18.09 0.15
N HIS A 295 11.50 -18.88 1.18
CA HIS A 295 10.15 -19.28 1.55
C HIS A 295 9.46 -18.21 2.42
N THR A 296 8.19 -18.40 2.68
CA THR A 296 7.34 -17.46 3.44
C THR A 296 7.96 -17.04 4.77
N ILE A 297 8.65 -17.93 5.48
CA ILE A 297 9.28 -17.62 6.77
C ILE A 297 10.37 -16.54 6.61
N GLN A 298 11.26 -16.70 5.61
CA GLN A 298 12.32 -15.71 5.36
C GLN A 298 11.70 -14.38 4.91
N ILE A 299 10.76 -14.41 3.96
CA ILE A 299 10.13 -13.20 3.40
C ILE A 299 9.34 -12.46 4.47
N GLY A 300 8.57 -13.17 5.28
CA GLY A 300 7.81 -12.56 6.36
C GLY A 300 8.70 -12.00 7.47
N THR A 301 9.79 -12.69 7.85
CA THR A 301 10.78 -12.17 8.80
C THR A 301 11.45 -10.92 8.25
N PHE A 302 11.83 -10.91 6.98
CA PHE A 302 12.31 -9.73 6.27
C PHE A 302 11.30 -8.58 6.33
N GLY A 303 10.00 -8.86 6.14
CA GLY A 303 8.93 -7.87 6.26
C GLY A 303 8.84 -7.23 7.64
N ILE A 304 9.00 -8.01 8.71
CA ILE A 304 9.04 -7.49 10.09
C ILE A 304 10.26 -6.56 10.27
N ILE A 305 11.43 -6.99 9.79
CA ILE A 305 12.65 -6.17 9.85
C ILE A 305 12.47 -4.84 9.11
N LEU A 306 11.87 -4.89 7.92
CA LEU A 306 11.56 -3.68 7.14
C LEU A 306 10.60 -2.73 7.87
N ALA A 307 9.56 -3.28 8.49
CA ALA A 307 8.58 -2.49 9.24
C ALA A 307 9.23 -1.76 10.45
N ILE A 308 10.15 -2.43 11.16
CA ILE A 308 10.92 -1.84 12.24
C ILE A 308 11.82 -0.71 11.68
N ALA A 309 12.57 -0.97 10.61
CA ALA A 309 13.42 0.03 9.96
C ALA A 309 12.60 1.24 9.46
N GLY A 310 11.41 0.97 8.89
CA GLY A 310 10.48 2.00 8.45
C GLY A 310 9.97 2.90 9.57
N THR A 311 9.70 2.33 10.74
CA THR A 311 9.27 3.08 11.93
C THR A 311 10.34 4.06 12.39
N PHE A 312 11.59 3.60 12.50
CA PHE A 312 12.74 4.47 12.83
C PHE A 312 12.97 5.54 11.76
N GLY A 313 12.88 5.15 10.49
CA GLY A 313 13.04 6.07 9.36
C GLY A 313 11.99 7.17 9.36
N ALA A 314 10.72 6.84 9.60
CA ALA A 314 9.63 7.80 9.66
C ALA A 314 9.82 8.81 10.81
N TRP A 315 10.24 8.33 11.99
CA TRP A 315 10.55 9.20 13.13
C TRP A 315 11.72 10.15 12.86
N LEU A 316 12.81 9.63 12.31
CA LEU A 316 13.98 10.44 11.94
C LEU A 316 13.63 11.43 10.82
N GLY A 317 12.88 10.98 9.82
CA GLY A 317 12.44 11.80 8.68
C GLY A 317 11.61 13.00 9.10
N GLY A 318 10.73 12.85 10.11
CA GLY A 318 9.97 13.95 10.66
C GLY A 318 10.88 15.05 11.25
N LYS A 319 11.91 14.66 12.01
CA LYS A 319 12.89 15.62 12.56
C LYS A 319 13.74 16.28 11.46
N LEU A 320 14.10 15.52 10.44
CA LEU A 320 14.85 16.05 9.29
C LEU A 320 13.99 17.01 8.45
N ASP A 321 12.68 16.77 8.33
CA ASP A 321 11.76 17.67 7.63
C ASP A 321 11.70 19.05 8.32
N ASP A 322 11.62 19.07 9.65
CA ASP A 322 11.65 20.31 10.43
C ASP A 322 12.96 21.09 10.26
N SER A 323 14.10 20.41 10.15
CA SER A 323 15.43 21.03 10.13
C SER A 323 15.94 21.35 8.72
N LEU A 324 15.77 20.44 7.75
CA LEU A 324 16.31 20.55 6.39
C LEU A 324 15.26 21.03 5.39
N GLY A 325 13.98 20.89 5.74
CA GLY A 325 12.84 21.14 4.90
C GLY A 325 12.46 19.95 3.99
N PRO A 326 11.15 19.88 3.58
CA PRO A 326 10.58 18.69 2.96
C PRO A 326 11.24 18.33 1.62
N LYS A 327 11.60 19.28 0.79
CA LYS A 327 12.23 19.00 -0.51
C LYS A 327 13.54 18.22 -0.37
N ARG A 328 14.39 18.59 0.62
CA ARG A 328 15.67 17.90 0.85
C ARG A 328 15.46 16.50 1.42
N VAL A 329 14.46 16.32 2.28
CA VAL A 329 14.10 15.00 2.81
C VAL A 329 13.59 14.08 1.69
N ILE A 330 12.71 14.59 0.82
CA ILE A 330 12.25 13.84 -0.37
C ILE A 330 13.43 13.45 -1.25
N ALA A 331 14.32 14.40 -1.57
CA ALA A 331 15.48 14.15 -2.42
C ALA A 331 16.43 13.10 -1.79
N GLY A 332 16.73 13.21 -0.49
CA GLY A 332 17.56 12.25 0.23
C GLY A 332 16.93 10.86 0.26
N SER A 333 15.63 10.78 0.55
CA SER A 333 14.89 9.51 0.54
C SER A 333 14.90 8.86 -0.85
N MET A 334 14.64 9.63 -1.91
CA MET A 334 14.70 9.10 -3.30
C MET A 334 16.11 8.64 -3.68
N LEU A 335 17.16 9.34 -3.24
CA LEU A 335 18.52 8.91 -3.49
C LEU A 335 18.82 7.57 -2.79
N ILE A 336 18.42 7.42 -1.54
CA ILE A 336 18.55 6.16 -0.79
C ILE A 336 17.79 5.03 -1.53
N LEU A 337 16.55 5.26 -1.94
CA LEU A 337 15.75 4.29 -2.68
C LEU A 337 16.40 3.91 -4.01
N LEU A 338 16.86 4.89 -4.79
CA LEU A 338 17.54 4.68 -6.06
C LEU A 338 18.80 3.83 -5.89
N LEU A 339 19.68 4.20 -4.94
CA LEU A 339 20.92 3.47 -4.68
C LEU A 339 20.64 2.07 -4.14
N SER A 340 19.64 1.91 -3.28
CA SER A 340 19.26 0.60 -2.75
C SER A 340 18.71 -0.31 -3.86
N VAL A 341 17.84 0.19 -4.74
CA VAL A 341 17.35 -0.58 -5.89
C VAL A 341 18.47 -0.94 -6.83
N ALA A 342 19.33 0.03 -7.19
CA ALA A 342 20.49 -0.22 -8.06
C ALA A 342 21.43 -1.28 -7.46
N ALA A 343 21.68 -1.21 -6.15
CA ALA A 343 22.49 -2.21 -5.44
C ALA A 343 21.82 -3.60 -5.40
N ILE A 344 20.49 -3.66 -5.15
CA ILE A 344 19.73 -4.92 -5.20
C ILE A 344 19.88 -5.63 -6.55
N LEU A 345 19.87 -4.88 -7.65
CA LEU A 345 20.06 -5.44 -8.99
C LEU A 345 21.47 -6.02 -9.22
N LEU A 346 22.43 -5.71 -8.34
CA LEU A 346 23.79 -6.22 -8.36
C LEU A 346 24.05 -7.28 -7.25
N VAL A 347 22.98 -7.80 -6.63
CA VAL A 347 23.04 -8.88 -5.66
C VAL A 347 22.38 -10.12 -6.27
N ASP A 348 23.13 -11.21 -6.30
CA ASP A 348 22.67 -12.54 -6.70
C ASP A 348 23.03 -13.54 -5.59
N GLN A 349 22.65 -14.82 -5.73
CA GLN A 349 22.93 -15.84 -4.71
C GLN A 349 24.41 -16.00 -4.38
N ASP A 350 25.30 -15.81 -5.37
CA ASP A 350 26.74 -16.03 -5.31
C ASP A 350 27.57 -14.76 -5.46
N SER A 351 26.93 -13.58 -5.53
CA SER A 351 27.61 -12.31 -5.72
C SER A 351 26.92 -11.14 -5.03
N VAL A 352 27.72 -10.22 -4.49
CA VAL A 352 27.28 -8.94 -3.89
C VAL A 352 28.13 -7.83 -4.47
N LEU A 353 27.52 -6.88 -5.21
CA LEU A 353 28.21 -5.73 -5.79
C LEU A 353 29.50 -6.11 -6.55
N PHE A 354 29.39 -7.13 -7.43
CA PHE A 354 30.49 -7.71 -8.23
C PHE A 354 31.49 -8.56 -7.44
N VAL A 355 31.37 -8.69 -6.12
CA VAL A 355 32.23 -9.56 -5.30
C VAL A 355 31.56 -10.92 -5.17
N LYS A 356 32.27 -12.00 -5.51
CA LYS A 356 31.79 -13.37 -5.32
C LYS A 356 31.71 -13.72 -3.85
N VAL A 357 30.61 -14.35 -3.44
CA VAL A 357 30.34 -14.82 -2.09
C VAL A 357 29.84 -16.26 -2.10
N ALA A 358 29.91 -16.94 -0.99
CA ALA A 358 29.36 -18.28 -0.87
C ALA A 358 27.82 -18.23 -0.99
N PRO A 359 27.21 -19.10 -1.82
CA PRO A 359 25.77 -19.16 -1.96
C PRO A 359 25.09 -19.66 -0.66
N PRO A 360 23.77 -19.43 -0.49
CA PRO A 360 23.02 -19.98 0.63
C PRO A 360 23.15 -21.52 0.71
N VAL A 361 23.33 -22.02 1.93
CA VAL A 361 23.39 -23.47 2.18
C VAL A 361 21.99 -23.99 2.47
N PRO A 362 21.47 -24.98 1.73
CA PRO A 362 20.18 -25.59 2.04
C PRO A 362 20.13 -26.08 3.50
N GLY A 363 19.03 -25.79 4.21
CA GLY A 363 18.90 -26.12 5.64
C GLY A 363 19.79 -25.31 6.59
N GLY A 364 20.51 -24.30 6.10
CA GLY A 364 21.32 -23.39 6.90
C GLY A 364 20.51 -22.42 7.77
N PRO A 365 21.19 -21.61 8.60
CA PRO A 365 20.52 -20.62 9.43
C PRO A 365 19.83 -19.55 8.57
N LEU A 366 18.72 -19.00 9.08
CA LEU A 366 18.01 -17.87 8.46
C LEU A 366 19.01 -16.75 8.13
N PHE A 367 19.02 -16.32 6.85
CA PHE A 367 19.90 -15.27 6.35
C PHE A 367 21.39 -15.53 6.58
N GLY A 368 21.80 -16.81 6.43
CA GLY A 368 23.17 -17.24 6.68
C GLY A 368 24.17 -16.74 5.62
N ALA A 369 23.73 -16.56 4.37
CA ALA A 369 24.59 -16.13 3.29
C ALA A 369 24.86 -14.61 3.30
N ALA A 370 26.03 -14.21 2.80
CA ALA A 370 26.39 -12.79 2.70
C ALA A 370 25.45 -12.01 1.77
N ALA A 371 25.02 -12.64 0.67
CA ALA A 371 24.07 -12.05 -0.28
C ALA A 371 22.71 -11.76 0.36
N GLU A 372 22.18 -12.69 1.15
CA GLU A 372 20.93 -12.53 1.89
C GLU A 372 21.03 -11.35 2.89
N ARG A 373 22.12 -11.30 3.66
CA ARG A 373 22.37 -10.20 4.59
C ARG A 373 22.49 -8.84 3.90
N ALA A 374 23.15 -8.81 2.74
CA ALA A 374 23.22 -7.59 1.92
C ALA A 374 21.82 -7.14 1.47
N TYR A 375 20.98 -8.09 1.01
CA TYR A 375 19.60 -7.79 0.62
C TYR A 375 18.77 -7.25 1.79
N ILE A 376 18.92 -7.80 3.01
CA ILE A 376 18.24 -7.31 4.22
C ILE A 376 18.68 -5.88 4.55
N VAL A 377 19.98 -5.58 4.49
CA VAL A 377 20.50 -4.22 4.75
C VAL A 377 19.91 -3.23 3.75
N LEU A 378 19.90 -3.58 2.46
CA LEU A 378 19.30 -2.73 1.41
C LEU A 378 17.79 -2.58 1.62
N GLY A 379 17.10 -3.65 2.03
CA GLY A 379 15.70 -3.59 2.43
C GLY A 379 15.46 -2.65 3.61
N CYS A 380 16.29 -2.70 4.66
CA CYS A 380 16.21 -1.77 5.78
C CYS A 380 16.36 -0.31 5.34
N LEU A 381 17.25 -0.02 4.40
CA LEU A 381 17.39 1.32 3.82
C LEU A 381 16.12 1.74 3.06
N ILE A 382 15.51 0.82 2.30
CA ILE A 382 14.25 1.05 1.60
C ILE A 382 13.12 1.34 2.60
N GLY A 383 12.98 0.51 3.64
CA GLY A 383 12.00 0.72 4.70
C GLY A 383 12.19 2.08 5.37
N ALA A 384 13.41 2.39 5.77
CA ALA A 384 13.75 3.64 6.44
C ALA A 384 13.54 4.90 5.57
N ALA A 385 13.64 4.79 4.23
CA ALA A 385 13.45 5.92 3.32
C ALA A 385 11.98 6.12 2.90
N GLY A 386 11.17 5.06 2.88
CA GLY A 386 9.78 5.11 2.40
C GLY A 386 8.86 5.99 3.23
N GLY A 387 8.96 5.91 4.57
CA GLY A 387 8.15 6.72 5.48
C GLY A 387 8.44 8.23 5.35
N PRO A 388 9.70 8.66 5.47
CA PRO A 388 10.09 10.06 5.27
C PRO A 388 9.68 10.62 3.91
N LEU A 389 9.83 9.85 2.84
CA LEU A 389 9.42 10.25 1.49
C LEU A 389 7.94 10.64 1.45
N GLN A 390 7.06 9.78 1.99
CA GLN A 390 5.62 10.02 1.99
C GLN A 390 5.21 11.17 2.92
N ALA A 391 5.81 11.26 4.10
CA ALA A 391 5.50 12.32 5.07
C ALA A 391 5.93 13.70 4.55
N ALA A 392 7.17 13.84 4.09
CA ALA A 392 7.70 15.08 3.56
C ALA A 392 6.99 15.53 2.26
N SER A 393 6.45 14.58 1.47
CA SER A 393 5.65 14.91 0.29
C SER A 393 4.37 15.68 0.67
N ARG A 394 3.70 15.29 1.75
CA ARG A 394 2.53 16.02 2.26
C ARG A 394 2.89 17.42 2.76
N THR A 395 4.01 17.54 3.46
CA THR A 395 4.52 18.83 3.95
C THR A 395 4.91 19.75 2.80
N LEU A 396 5.55 19.22 1.75
CA LEU A 396 5.88 20.00 0.56
C LEU A 396 4.62 20.49 -0.19
N LEU A 397 3.60 19.64 -0.29
CA LEU A 397 2.31 20.03 -0.85
C LEU A 397 1.73 21.26 -0.12
N ILE A 398 1.70 21.22 1.23
CA ILE A 398 1.17 22.32 2.05
C ILE A 398 1.95 23.61 1.80
N ARG A 399 3.27 23.54 1.59
CA ARG A 399 4.11 24.71 1.32
C ARG A 399 3.89 25.29 -0.08
N LEU A 400 3.59 24.44 -1.07
CA LEU A 400 3.43 24.87 -2.48
C LEU A 400 2.00 25.24 -2.84
N ALA A 401 1.01 24.66 -2.18
CA ALA A 401 -0.40 24.87 -2.49
C ALA A 401 -0.88 26.25 -1.99
N PRO A 402 -1.76 26.95 -2.75
CA PRO A 402 -2.44 28.15 -2.29
C PRO A 402 -3.23 27.90 -1.01
N LYS A 403 -3.04 28.77 0.00
CA LYS A 403 -3.62 28.60 1.34
C LYS A 403 -5.14 28.52 1.36
N ASP A 404 -5.81 29.23 0.46
CA ASP A 404 -7.26 29.26 0.29
C ASP A 404 -7.84 27.99 -0.34
N ARG A 405 -7.00 27.15 -0.99
CA ARG A 405 -7.40 25.94 -1.74
C ARG A 405 -6.65 24.69 -1.35
N ILE A 406 -6.02 24.64 -0.18
CA ILE A 406 -5.20 23.50 0.28
C ILE A 406 -5.97 22.17 0.18
N ALA A 407 -7.23 22.13 0.64
CA ALA A 407 -8.05 20.90 0.60
C ALA A 407 -8.25 20.38 -0.83
N GLN A 408 -8.44 21.28 -1.80
CA GLN A 408 -8.59 20.93 -3.21
C GLN A 408 -7.30 20.30 -3.78
N TYR A 409 -6.13 20.85 -3.41
CA TYR A 409 -4.85 20.31 -3.85
C TYR A 409 -4.47 18.99 -3.13
N PHE A 410 -4.96 18.78 -1.90
CA PHE A 410 -4.86 17.44 -1.27
C PHE A 410 -5.68 16.40 -2.02
N GLY A 411 -6.88 16.76 -2.51
CA GLY A 411 -7.67 15.89 -3.38
C GLY A 411 -6.94 15.56 -4.68
N LEU A 412 -6.32 16.54 -5.32
CA LEU A 412 -5.51 16.33 -6.53
C LEU A 412 -4.27 15.48 -6.25
N PHE A 413 -3.58 15.69 -5.13
CA PHE A 413 -2.45 14.90 -4.69
C PHE A 413 -2.83 13.43 -4.46
N ALA A 414 -3.95 13.16 -3.79
CA ALA A 414 -4.46 11.80 -3.60
C ALA A 414 -4.82 11.15 -4.94
N LEU A 415 -5.42 11.90 -5.85
CA LEU A 415 -5.77 11.42 -7.19
C LEU A 415 -4.54 11.08 -8.03
N THR A 416 -3.47 11.90 -7.99
CA THR A 416 -2.23 11.61 -8.73
C THR A 416 -1.59 10.30 -8.29
N GLY A 417 -1.67 9.93 -7.01
CA GLY A 417 -1.18 8.63 -6.52
C GLY A 417 -2.05 7.43 -6.90
N LYS A 418 -3.22 7.64 -7.52
CA LYS A 418 -4.13 6.56 -7.92
C LYS A 418 -4.23 6.37 -9.43
N VAL A 419 -4.22 7.47 -10.19
CA VAL A 419 -4.44 7.46 -11.65
C VAL A 419 -3.37 6.66 -12.39
N THR A 420 -2.15 6.63 -11.88
CA THR A 420 -1.01 5.93 -12.48
C THR A 420 -0.57 4.66 -11.75
N SER A 421 -1.26 4.30 -10.67
CA SER A 421 -0.88 3.16 -9.81
C SER A 421 -0.76 1.80 -10.54
N PHE A 422 -1.35 1.68 -11.72
CA PHE A 422 -1.22 0.50 -12.57
C PHE A 422 0.05 0.50 -13.44
N ILE A 423 0.71 1.65 -13.65
CA ILE A 423 1.85 1.77 -14.59
C ILE A 423 3.06 1.01 -14.07
N GLY A 424 3.38 1.13 -12.79
CA GLY A 424 4.49 0.40 -12.18
C GLY A 424 4.36 -1.12 -12.33
N PRO A 425 3.29 -1.74 -11.83
CA PRO A 425 3.03 -3.17 -12.01
C PRO A 425 2.99 -3.61 -13.49
N LEU A 426 2.36 -2.80 -14.36
CA LEU A 426 2.29 -3.10 -15.79
C LEU A 426 3.68 -3.14 -16.42
N LEU A 427 4.52 -2.12 -16.20
CA LEU A 427 5.86 -2.06 -16.78
C LEU A 427 6.75 -3.19 -16.23
N ILE A 428 6.69 -3.48 -14.93
CA ILE A 428 7.41 -4.61 -14.34
C ILE A 428 6.94 -5.91 -15.00
N GLY A 429 5.63 -6.13 -15.14
CA GLY A 429 5.05 -7.31 -15.77
C GLY A 429 5.50 -7.47 -17.23
N VAL A 430 5.37 -6.41 -18.04
CA VAL A 430 5.74 -6.41 -19.47
C VAL A 430 7.23 -6.66 -19.67
N ILE A 431 8.09 -5.94 -18.94
CA ILE A 431 9.55 -6.09 -19.08
C ILE A 431 10.00 -7.48 -18.60
N THR A 432 9.43 -7.98 -17.49
CA THR A 432 9.73 -9.33 -17.01
C THR A 432 9.30 -10.38 -18.04
N ALA A 433 8.10 -10.26 -18.64
CA ALA A 433 7.63 -11.17 -19.67
C ALA A 433 8.50 -11.15 -20.94
N ALA A 434 8.86 -9.94 -21.39
CA ALA A 434 9.65 -9.77 -22.62
C ALA A 434 11.09 -10.28 -22.48
N THR A 435 11.65 -10.24 -21.27
CA THR A 435 13.06 -10.61 -21.00
C THR A 435 13.22 -11.94 -20.28
N ALA A 436 12.14 -12.56 -19.83
CA ALA A 436 12.14 -13.71 -18.92
C ALA A 436 13.03 -13.49 -17.68
N SER A 437 13.15 -12.25 -17.20
CA SER A 437 14.05 -11.87 -16.12
C SER A 437 13.35 -10.98 -15.09
N GLN A 438 13.24 -11.46 -13.85
CA GLN A 438 12.75 -10.67 -12.72
C GLN A 438 13.61 -9.42 -12.49
N LYS A 439 14.93 -9.57 -12.64
CA LYS A 439 15.92 -8.49 -12.49
C LYS A 439 15.65 -7.35 -13.47
N ALA A 440 15.39 -7.66 -14.75
CA ALA A 440 15.05 -6.67 -15.76
C ALA A 440 13.74 -5.94 -15.44
N GLY A 441 12.72 -6.67 -14.97
CA GLY A 441 11.47 -6.07 -14.50
C GLY A 441 11.69 -5.10 -13.34
N MET A 442 12.48 -5.48 -12.34
CA MET A 442 12.79 -4.61 -11.19
C MET A 442 13.63 -3.39 -11.58
N ALA A 443 14.43 -3.47 -12.66
CA ALA A 443 15.22 -2.32 -13.15
C ALA A 443 14.35 -1.12 -13.59
N VAL A 444 13.07 -1.36 -13.91
CA VAL A 444 12.09 -0.30 -14.18
C VAL A 444 12.00 0.71 -13.03
N LEU A 445 12.15 0.25 -11.78
CA LEU A 445 12.09 1.10 -10.59
C LEU A 445 13.18 2.18 -10.58
N VAL A 446 14.35 1.88 -11.15
CA VAL A 446 15.43 2.87 -11.32
C VAL A 446 14.94 4.04 -12.17
N VAL A 447 14.21 3.76 -13.26
CA VAL A 447 13.65 4.79 -14.14
C VAL A 447 12.64 5.65 -13.40
N PHE A 448 11.76 5.05 -12.56
CA PHE A 448 10.81 5.80 -11.74
C PHE A 448 11.50 6.76 -10.77
N PHE A 449 12.51 6.28 -10.03
CA PHE A 449 13.22 7.13 -9.07
C PHE A 449 14.09 8.18 -9.73
N VAL A 450 14.79 7.87 -10.84
CA VAL A 450 15.58 8.85 -11.61
C VAL A 450 14.68 9.94 -12.19
N THR A 451 13.57 9.55 -12.81
CA THR A 451 12.62 10.50 -13.40
C THR A 451 11.95 11.36 -12.33
N GLY A 452 11.50 10.74 -11.22
CA GLY A 452 10.92 11.45 -10.09
C GLY A 452 11.92 12.45 -9.49
N PHE A 453 13.19 12.04 -9.33
CA PHE A 453 14.26 12.91 -8.83
C PHE A 453 14.53 14.08 -9.78
N ALA A 454 14.64 13.83 -11.08
CA ALA A 454 14.84 14.85 -12.10
C ALA A 454 13.70 15.88 -12.13
N LEU A 455 12.46 15.45 -11.95
CA LEU A 455 11.31 16.35 -11.84
C LEU A 455 11.32 17.15 -10.53
N LEU A 456 11.72 16.55 -9.41
CA LEU A 456 11.83 17.24 -8.13
C LEU A 456 12.86 18.39 -8.18
N THR A 457 13.92 18.28 -8.98
CA THR A 457 14.89 19.38 -9.14
C THR A 457 14.25 20.65 -9.68
N ARG A 458 13.20 20.52 -10.52
CA ARG A 458 12.46 21.65 -11.12
C ARG A 458 11.52 22.35 -10.12
N VAL A 459 11.26 21.76 -8.98
CA VAL A 459 10.44 22.35 -7.93
C VAL A 459 11.23 23.46 -7.23
N ARG A 460 10.71 24.66 -7.26
CA ARG A 460 11.24 25.80 -6.49
C ARG A 460 10.47 25.87 -5.18
N GLY A 461 11.14 25.68 -4.06
CA GLY A 461 10.58 25.71 -2.72
C GLY A 461 11.58 26.31 -1.75
#